data_7a40bc9df218e1ac011c79bb4f24e651
#
_entry.id   7a40bc9df218e1ac011c79bb4f24e651
#
_cell.length_a   1.000
_cell.length_b   1.000
_cell.length_c   1.000
_cell.angle_alpha   90.00
_cell.angle_beta   90.00
_cell.angle_gamma   90.00
#
_symmetry.space_group_name_H-M   'P 1'
#
loop_
_entity.id
_entity.type
_entity.pdbx_description
1 polymer ?
#
loop_
_entity_poly.entity_id
_entity_poly.type
_entity_poly.pdbx_seq_one_letter_code
_entity_poly.pdbx_strand_id
1 'polypeptide(L)'
;METPKSCLTRFDRIPTRKGTRPSTICGPLHIQCSGSGDTKYVRGLITEVLTWPHVESTPPVVSSPDLISIHLKQAQGATPSSAATAVKEFAKVYLEAPAIYLTLPLVTAHWAILHGWAEPHYLASHGLMPAGTVLPYTPREESELEVCHFHFSRAYEFARESVEKKQPTTLSSPANASIFAFQERSGS
;
A
#
# COMPACT_ATOMS: atom_id res chain seq x y z
N MET A 1 -12.55 -15.71 12.61
CA MET A 1 -11.69 -14.75 11.88
C MET A 1 -11.87 -15.05 10.41
N GLU A 2 -12.80 -14.37 9.75
CA GLU A 2 -13.08 -14.62 8.34
C GLU A 2 -12.04 -13.91 7.47
N THR A 3 -11.34 -14.69 6.65
CA THR A 3 -10.52 -14.17 5.54
C THR A 3 -11.42 -13.49 4.53
N PRO A 4 -11.09 -12.27 4.05
CA PRO A 4 -11.89 -11.61 3.04
C PRO A 4 -11.89 -12.42 1.76
N LYS A 5 -13.00 -13.09 1.48
CA LYS A 5 -13.23 -13.81 0.24
C LYS A 5 -13.30 -12.84 -0.93
N SER A 6 -12.42 -13.09 -1.92
CA SER A 6 -12.53 -12.67 -3.32
C SER A 6 -12.64 -11.17 -3.59
N CYS A 7 -11.48 -10.52 -3.66
CA CYS A 7 -11.38 -9.11 -4.06
C CYS A 7 -11.64 -8.87 -5.57
N LEU A 8 -11.56 -9.89 -6.42
CA LEU A 8 -11.76 -9.77 -7.87
C LEU A 8 -13.22 -9.46 -8.27
N THR A 9 -14.19 -9.81 -7.42
CA THR A 9 -15.61 -9.58 -7.69
C THR A 9 -16.13 -8.20 -7.29
N ARG A 10 -15.28 -7.35 -6.71
CA ARG A 10 -15.69 -6.02 -6.22
C ARG A 10 -15.47 -4.89 -7.21
N PHE A 11 -14.57 -5.05 -8.20
CA PHE A 11 -14.33 -4.04 -9.23
C PHE A 11 -15.58 -3.69 -10.02
N ASP A 12 -16.39 -4.68 -10.41
CA ASP A 12 -17.60 -4.48 -11.21
C ASP A 12 -18.71 -3.71 -10.48
N ARG A 13 -18.55 -3.49 -9.15
CA ARG A 13 -19.54 -2.81 -8.31
C ARG A 13 -19.21 -1.37 -8.00
N ILE A 14 -17.98 -0.94 -8.28
CA ILE A 14 -17.58 0.45 -8.00
C ILE A 14 -17.95 1.32 -9.20
N PRO A 15 -18.86 2.28 -9.02
CA PRO A 15 -19.31 3.13 -10.12
C PRO A 15 -18.21 4.08 -10.58
N THR A 16 -18.33 4.61 -11.77
CA THR A 16 -17.54 5.77 -12.20
C THR A 16 -17.87 6.95 -11.30
N ARG A 17 -16.85 7.70 -10.89
CA ARG A 17 -17.01 8.91 -10.07
C ARG A 17 -17.84 9.94 -10.81
N LYS A 18 -18.85 10.46 -10.15
CA LYS A 18 -19.74 11.47 -10.71
C LYS A 18 -19.13 12.88 -10.60
N GLY A 19 -19.46 13.73 -11.56
CA GLY A 19 -19.07 15.14 -11.56
C GLY A 19 -17.70 15.40 -12.16
N THR A 20 -17.27 16.64 -12.06
CA THR A 20 -16.00 17.11 -12.63
C THR A 20 -14.82 16.52 -11.82
N ARG A 21 -13.76 16.16 -12.52
CA ARG A 21 -12.51 15.78 -11.86
C ARG A 21 -11.98 16.96 -11.04
N PRO A 22 -11.46 16.72 -9.83
CA PRO A 22 -10.78 17.75 -9.08
C PRO A 22 -9.60 18.33 -9.88
N SER A 23 -9.33 19.60 -9.66
CA SER A 23 -8.06 20.19 -10.11
C SER A 23 -6.95 19.80 -9.13
N THR A 24 -5.76 19.61 -9.67
CA THR A 24 -4.57 19.22 -8.91
C THR A 24 -3.39 20.13 -9.30
N ILE A 25 -2.45 20.29 -8.39
CA ILE A 25 -1.13 20.87 -8.70
C ILE A 25 -0.18 19.71 -8.88
N CYS A 26 0.35 19.59 -10.11
CA CYS A 26 1.35 18.60 -10.44
C CYS A 26 2.75 19.08 -10.05
N GLY A 27 3.49 18.26 -9.33
CA GLY A 27 4.85 18.52 -8.88
C GLY A 27 5.30 17.46 -7.91
N PRO A 28 6.48 17.63 -7.29
CA PRO A 28 6.93 16.72 -6.23
C PRO A 28 5.90 16.58 -5.09
N LEU A 29 5.25 17.69 -4.73
CA LEU A 29 4.08 17.72 -3.88
C LEU A 29 2.85 17.80 -4.79
N HIS A 30 2.24 16.63 -5.06
CA HIS A 30 1.08 16.49 -5.92
C HIS A 30 -0.19 16.53 -5.07
N ILE A 31 -0.91 17.65 -5.10
CA ILE A 31 -2.05 17.91 -4.21
C ILE A 31 -3.34 18.18 -4.97
N GLN A 32 -4.46 17.82 -4.37
CA GLN A 32 -5.79 18.15 -4.85
C GLN A 32 -6.17 19.56 -4.40
N CYS A 33 -6.52 20.45 -5.35
CA CYS A 33 -6.81 21.87 -5.11
C CYS A 33 -8.30 22.18 -5.09
N SER A 34 -9.14 21.32 -5.66
CA SER A 34 -10.59 21.52 -5.69
C SER A 34 -11.34 20.21 -5.49
N GLY A 35 -12.64 20.32 -5.18
CA GLY A 35 -13.51 19.16 -5.06
C GLY A 35 -13.13 18.20 -3.92
N SER A 36 -12.36 18.67 -2.94
CA SER A 36 -12.13 17.95 -1.69
C SER A 36 -13.38 18.05 -0.82
N GLY A 37 -13.69 16.95 -0.15
CA GLY A 37 -14.73 16.92 0.88
C GLY A 37 -14.21 17.39 2.24
N ASP A 38 -15.03 17.15 3.26
CA ASP A 38 -14.66 17.42 4.65
C ASP A 38 -13.46 16.52 5.05
N THR A 39 -12.44 17.12 5.64
CA THR A 39 -11.24 16.41 6.13
C THR A 39 -11.57 15.36 7.17
N LYS A 40 -12.74 15.42 7.82
CA LYS A 40 -13.22 14.37 8.74
C LYS A 40 -13.26 12.99 8.09
N TYR A 41 -13.62 12.89 6.80
CA TYR A 41 -13.66 11.63 6.09
C TYR A 41 -12.27 10.99 5.95
N VAL A 42 -11.29 11.82 5.59
CA VAL A 42 -9.90 11.36 5.49
C VAL A 42 -9.34 10.96 6.85
N ARG A 43 -9.59 11.78 7.89
CA ARG A 43 -9.15 11.49 9.27
C ARG A 43 -9.78 10.21 9.81
N GLY A 44 -11.09 10.01 9.60
CA GLY A 44 -11.79 8.80 10.00
C GLY A 44 -11.22 7.56 9.32
N LEU A 45 -11.02 7.63 8.01
CA LEU A 45 -10.44 6.54 7.22
C LEU A 45 -9.03 6.17 7.70
N ILE A 46 -8.18 7.16 7.98
CA ILE A 46 -6.83 6.90 8.49
C ILE A 46 -6.87 6.28 9.88
N THR A 47 -7.74 6.76 10.75
CA THR A 47 -7.92 6.16 12.09
C THR A 47 -8.28 4.67 11.97
N GLU A 48 -9.17 4.32 11.04
CA GLU A 48 -9.53 2.94 10.78
C GLU A 48 -8.35 2.12 10.20
N VAL A 49 -7.68 2.64 9.17
CA VAL A 49 -6.54 1.96 8.52
C VAL A 49 -5.42 1.65 9.53
N LEU A 50 -5.17 2.53 10.48
CA LEU A 50 -4.18 2.33 11.52
C LEU A 50 -4.55 1.21 12.52
N THR A 51 -5.80 0.73 12.53
CA THR A 51 -6.21 -0.44 13.31
C THR A 51 -5.97 -1.77 12.59
N TRP A 52 -5.61 -1.73 11.30
CA TRP A 52 -5.43 -2.96 10.52
C TRP A 52 -4.21 -3.75 10.97
N PRO A 53 -4.23 -5.09 10.79
CA PRO A 53 -3.13 -5.95 11.24
C PRO A 53 -1.79 -5.52 10.64
N HIS A 54 -0.77 -5.42 11.49
CA HIS A 54 0.60 -5.07 11.09
C HIS A 54 0.77 -3.70 10.40
N VAL A 55 -0.19 -2.80 10.54
CA VAL A 55 -0.08 -1.42 10.08
C VAL A 55 0.53 -0.55 11.17
N GLU A 56 1.41 0.36 10.76
CA GLU A 56 1.96 1.41 11.60
C GLU A 56 2.14 2.70 10.78
N SER A 57 2.23 3.81 11.46
CA SER A 57 2.55 5.09 10.85
C SER A 57 3.87 5.63 11.35
N THR A 58 4.60 6.29 10.45
CA THR A 58 5.74 7.12 10.86
C THR A 58 5.21 8.49 11.25
N PRO A 59 5.62 9.03 12.41
CA PRO A 59 5.24 10.37 12.81
C PRO A 59 5.76 11.41 11.81
N PRO A 60 5.07 12.55 11.69
CA PRO A 60 5.50 13.64 10.83
C PRO A 60 6.93 14.08 11.15
N VAL A 61 7.69 14.40 10.11
CA VAL A 61 9.01 15.02 10.26
C VAL A 61 8.89 16.54 10.25
N VAL A 62 9.87 17.23 10.81
CA VAL A 62 9.87 18.69 10.93
C VAL A 62 9.64 19.41 9.59
N SER A 63 10.16 18.83 8.50
CA SER A 63 9.99 19.38 7.14
C SER A 63 8.61 19.15 6.52
N SER A 64 7.78 18.28 7.11
CA SER A 64 6.42 17.96 6.64
C SER A 64 5.54 17.56 7.82
N PRO A 65 5.13 18.52 8.64
CA PRO A 65 4.47 18.25 9.93
C PRO A 65 3.06 17.65 9.79
N ASP A 66 2.47 17.72 8.62
CA ASP A 66 1.15 17.18 8.30
C ASP A 66 1.18 15.87 7.50
N LEU A 67 2.39 15.38 7.15
CA LEU A 67 2.56 14.14 6.41
C LEU A 67 2.57 12.94 7.34
N ILE A 68 1.68 11.99 7.08
CA ILE A 68 1.67 10.66 7.69
C ILE A 68 2.03 9.63 6.64
N SER A 69 3.11 8.89 6.86
CA SER A 69 3.45 7.70 6.08
C SER A 69 2.90 6.46 6.76
N ILE A 70 2.15 5.64 6.02
CA ILE A 70 1.51 4.41 6.51
C ILE A 70 2.17 3.21 5.84
N HIS A 71 2.64 2.28 6.66
CA HIS A 71 3.41 1.15 6.18
C HIS A 71 3.15 -0.13 7.01
N LEU A 72 3.62 -1.26 6.51
CA LEU A 72 3.56 -2.51 7.24
C LEU A 72 4.73 -2.61 8.23
N LYS A 73 4.44 -3.06 9.44
CA LYS A 73 5.44 -3.40 10.47
C LYS A 73 6.49 -4.33 9.88
N GLN A 74 7.75 -3.99 10.10
CA GLN A 74 8.86 -4.82 9.67
C GLN A 74 8.93 -6.07 10.56
N ALA A 75 9.07 -7.25 9.96
CA ALA A 75 9.41 -8.45 10.73
C ALA A 75 10.74 -8.22 11.43
N GLN A 76 10.84 -8.58 12.71
CA GLN A 76 12.08 -8.49 13.47
C GLN A 76 13.19 -9.27 12.74
N GLY A 77 14.34 -8.64 12.55
CA GLY A 77 15.51 -9.24 11.89
C GLY A 77 15.66 -8.99 10.39
N ALA A 78 14.73 -8.30 9.75
CA ALA A 78 14.90 -7.91 8.34
C ALA A 78 15.85 -6.69 8.23
N THR A 79 16.94 -6.84 7.48
CA THR A 79 17.83 -5.71 7.17
C THR A 79 17.12 -4.69 6.28
N PRO A 80 17.15 -3.40 6.61
CA PRO A 80 16.51 -2.38 5.79
C PRO A 80 17.29 -2.21 4.47
N SER A 81 16.71 -2.69 3.37
CA SER A 81 17.15 -2.27 2.04
C SER A 81 16.19 -1.18 1.54
N SER A 82 16.71 -0.17 0.85
CA SER A 82 15.92 0.95 0.34
C SER A 82 14.73 0.49 -0.52
N ALA A 83 14.92 -0.56 -1.32
CA ALA A 83 13.86 -1.16 -2.13
C ALA A 83 12.80 -1.90 -1.28
N ALA A 84 13.19 -2.51 -0.16
CA ALA A 84 12.26 -3.17 0.75
C ALA A 84 11.42 -2.15 1.54
N THR A 85 11.98 -0.99 1.86
CA THR A 85 11.26 0.09 2.55
C THR A 85 10.19 0.68 1.64
N ALA A 86 10.50 0.91 0.35
CA ALA A 86 9.54 1.42 -0.62
C ALA A 86 8.32 0.51 -0.83
N VAL A 87 8.51 -0.80 -0.70
CA VAL A 87 7.41 -1.79 -0.85
C VAL A 87 6.53 -1.87 0.41
N LYS A 88 7.05 -1.50 1.57
CA LYS A 88 6.31 -1.56 2.84
C LYS A 88 5.41 -0.35 3.05
N GLU A 89 5.83 0.82 2.57
CA GLU A 89 5.00 2.00 2.58
C GLU A 89 3.96 1.87 1.48
N PHE A 90 2.68 1.84 1.86
CA PHE A 90 1.59 1.71 0.91
C PHE A 90 0.73 2.97 0.80
N ALA A 91 0.85 3.90 1.77
CA ALA A 91 0.13 5.15 1.75
C ALA A 91 0.95 6.30 2.34
N LYS A 92 0.75 7.50 1.77
CA LYS A 92 1.13 8.79 2.34
C LYS A 92 -0.10 9.69 2.37
N VAL A 93 -0.28 10.40 3.46
CA VAL A 93 -1.43 11.28 3.62
C VAL A 93 -0.99 12.61 4.19
N TYR A 94 -1.40 13.69 3.52
CA TYR A 94 -1.30 15.05 4.02
C TYR A 94 -2.65 15.44 4.61
N LEU A 95 -2.67 15.84 5.88
CA LEU A 95 -3.92 16.11 6.61
C LEU A 95 -4.45 17.52 6.39
N GLU A 96 -3.56 18.50 6.24
CA GLU A 96 -3.92 19.90 6.09
C GLU A 96 -4.17 20.28 4.61
N ALA A 97 -3.33 19.76 3.71
CA ALA A 97 -3.58 19.83 2.29
C ALA A 97 -4.06 18.43 1.83
N PRO A 98 -5.37 18.19 1.68
CA PRO A 98 -5.89 16.85 1.52
C PRO A 98 -5.32 16.17 0.26
N ALA A 99 -4.22 15.44 0.45
CA ALA A 99 -3.59 14.63 -0.57
C ALA A 99 -3.32 13.23 -0.01
N ILE A 100 -3.75 12.24 -0.75
CA ILE A 100 -3.55 10.83 -0.44
C ILE A 100 -2.72 10.24 -1.56
N TYR A 101 -1.60 9.60 -1.24
CA TYR A 101 -0.83 8.81 -2.21
C TYR A 101 -0.93 7.34 -1.83
N LEU A 102 -1.34 6.52 -2.77
CA LEU A 102 -1.43 5.06 -2.59
C LEU A 102 -0.60 4.36 -3.64
N THR A 103 0.12 3.32 -3.23
CA THR A 103 0.78 2.40 -4.16
C THR A 103 -0.11 1.18 -4.37
N LEU A 104 -0.71 1.09 -5.54
CA LEU A 104 -1.68 0.06 -5.93
C LEU A 104 -1.06 -0.95 -6.91
N PRO A 105 -1.63 -2.16 -7.03
CA PRO A 105 -1.38 -2.99 -8.21
C PRO A 105 -1.71 -2.21 -9.48
N LEU A 106 -0.91 -2.35 -10.54
CA LEU A 106 -1.08 -1.59 -11.79
C LEU A 106 -2.49 -1.67 -12.37
N VAL A 107 -3.10 -2.84 -12.32
CA VAL A 107 -4.49 -3.05 -12.81
C VAL A 107 -5.47 -2.21 -11.99
N THR A 108 -5.32 -2.18 -10.66
CA THR A 108 -6.17 -1.37 -9.77
C THR A 108 -5.94 0.11 -9.99
N ALA A 109 -4.68 0.54 -10.11
CA ALA A 109 -4.33 1.94 -10.40
C ALA A 109 -4.95 2.41 -11.72
N HIS A 110 -4.79 1.62 -12.78
CA HIS A 110 -5.36 1.92 -14.10
C HIS A 110 -6.90 2.03 -14.03
N TRP A 111 -7.53 1.09 -13.34
CA TRP A 111 -8.96 1.11 -13.15
C TRP A 111 -9.44 2.37 -12.40
N ALA A 112 -8.78 2.72 -11.29
CA ALA A 112 -9.13 3.92 -10.51
C ALA A 112 -9.01 5.20 -11.35
N ILE A 113 -7.97 5.29 -12.19
CA ILE A 113 -7.76 6.44 -13.10
C ILE A 113 -8.85 6.49 -14.17
N LEU A 114 -9.13 5.36 -14.81
CA LEU A 114 -10.13 5.27 -15.89
C LEU A 114 -11.53 5.68 -15.41
N HIS A 115 -11.89 5.25 -14.18
CA HIS A 115 -13.20 5.56 -13.58
C HIS A 115 -13.24 6.90 -12.84
N GLY A 116 -12.19 7.72 -12.93
CA GLY A 116 -12.16 9.07 -12.38
C GLY A 116 -12.01 9.18 -10.89
N TRP A 117 -11.51 8.12 -10.21
CA TRP A 117 -11.29 8.09 -8.78
C TRP A 117 -9.87 8.51 -8.36
N ALA A 118 -8.95 8.52 -9.30
CA ALA A 118 -7.57 8.87 -9.06
C ALA A 118 -6.91 9.46 -10.31
N GLU A 119 -5.70 9.97 -10.13
CA GLU A 119 -4.78 10.26 -11.23
C GLU A 119 -3.38 9.70 -10.94
N PRO A 120 -2.53 9.50 -11.96
CA PRO A 120 -1.16 9.05 -11.76
C PRO A 120 -0.41 10.07 -10.92
N HIS A 121 0.35 9.61 -9.92
CA HIS A 121 1.21 10.50 -9.17
C HIS A 121 2.31 11.07 -10.06
N TYR A 122 2.58 12.38 -9.96
CA TYR A 122 3.59 13.07 -10.79
C TYR A 122 4.94 12.34 -10.79
N LEU A 123 5.47 12.01 -9.62
CA LEU A 123 6.76 11.30 -9.52
C LEU A 123 6.72 9.87 -10.07
N ALA A 124 5.58 9.19 -10.01
CA ALA A 124 5.43 7.87 -10.62
C ALA A 124 5.47 7.94 -12.14
N SER A 125 4.86 8.96 -12.73
CA SER A 125 4.90 9.21 -14.19
C SER A 125 6.32 9.51 -14.70
N HIS A 126 7.23 9.93 -13.80
CA HIS A 126 8.63 10.20 -14.11
C HIS A 126 9.59 9.09 -13.64
N GLY A 127 9.06 7.94 -13.21
CA GLY A 127 9.87 6.81 -12.76
C GLY A 127 10.58 6.99 -11.40
N LEU A 128 10.22 8.03 -10.64
CA LEU A 128 10.80 8.33 -9.33
C LEU A 128 10.03 7.70 -8.16
N MET A 129 8.88 7.11 -8.45
CA MET A 129 8.07 6.31 -7.53
C MET A 129 7.56 5.06 -8.25
N PRO A 130 7.06 4.03 -7.51
CA PRO A 130 6.46 2.86 -8.14
C PRO A 130 5.34 3.25 -9.12
N ALA A 131 5.30 2.63 -10.30
CA ALA A 131 4.37 2.97 -11.38
C ALA A 131 2.88 2.90 -10.99
N GLY A 132 2.55 2.09 -9.97
CA GLY A 132 1.21 2.01 -9.40
C GLY A 132 0.88 3.09 -8.37
N THR A 133 1.78 4.06 -8.14
CA THR A 133 1.48 5.16 -7.21
C THR A 133 0.54 6.16 -7.85
N VAL A 134 -0.58 6.38 -7.20
CA VAL A 134 -1.65 7.28 -7.63
C VAL A 134 -2.00 8.29 -6.55
N LEU A 135 -2.63 9.38 -6.96
CA LEU A 135 -3.35 10.34 -6.11
C LEU A 135 -4.85 10.01 -6.18
N PRO A 136 -5.41 9.20 -5.25
CA PRO A 136 -6.86 9.08 -5.15
C PRO A 136 -7.45 10.40 -4.72
N TYR A 137 -8.56 10.78 -5.34
CA TYR A 137 -9.27 11.97 -4.91
C TYR A 137 -9.95 11.75 -3.56
N THR A 138 -9.83 12.75 -2.69
CA THR A 138 -10.46 12.70 -1.37
C THR A 138 -11.98 12.61 -1.47
N PRO A 139 -12.65 11.87 -0.57
CA PRO A 139 -14.10 11.71 -0.62
C PRO A 139 -14.80 13.03 -0.30
N ARG A 140 -15.81 13.36 -1.09
CA ARG A 140 -16.65 14.55 -0.91
C ARG A 140 -17.82 14.31 0.03
N GLU A 141 -18.24 13.05 0.09
CA GLU A 141 -19.41 12.58 0.83
C GLU A 141 -19.21 11.13 1.28
N GLU A 142 -20.08 10.66 2.15
CA GLU A 142 -20.00 9.34 2.75
C GLU A 142 -20.06 8.21 1.71
N SER A 143 -20.83 8.39 0.64
CA SER A 143 -20.94 7.41 -0.44
C SER A 143 -19.63 7.17 -1.19
N GLU A 144 -18.69 8.13 -1.19
CA GLU A 144 -17.37 7.99 -1.79
C GLU A 144 -16.36 7.32 -0.84
N LEU A 145 -16.69 7.22 0.46
CA LEU A 145 -15.81 6.63 1.46
C LEU A 145 -15.54 5.15 1.19
N GLU A 146 -16.54 4.40 0.75
CA GLU A 146 -16.39 2.97 0.41
C GLU A 146 -15.34 2.77 -0.69
N VAL A 147 -15.29 3.66 -1.67
CA VAL A 147 -14.32 3.61 -2.76
C VAL A 147 -12.92 3.93 -2.25
N CYS A 148 -12.79 4.94 -1.39
CA CYS A 148 -11.51 5.27 -0.76
C CYS A 148 -11.03 4.12 0.11
N HIS A 149 -11.89 3.53 0.93
CA HIS A 149 -11.58 2.36 1.74
C HIS A 149 -11.15 1.16 0.87
N PHE A 150 -11.83 0.93 -0.24
CA PHE A 150 -11.41 -0.10 -1.19
C PHE A 150 -10.00 0.13 -1.72
N HIS A 151 -9.65 1.37 -2.11
CA HIS A 151 -8.32 1.69 -2.60
C HIS A 151 -7.24 1.46 -1.52
N PHE A 152 -7.50 1.87 -0.28
CA PHE A 152 -6.60 1.59 0.84
C PHE A 152 -6.44 0.09 1.09
N SER A 153 -7.53 -0.68 1.06
CA SER A 153 -7.49 -2.14 1.22
C SER A 153 -6.62 -2.79 0.13
N ARG A 154 -6.74 -2.33 -1.11
CA ARG A 154 -5.92 -2.85 -2.22
C ARG A 154 -4.45 -2.49 -2.09
N ALA A 155 -4.13 -1.27 -1.63
CA ALA A 155 -2.76 -0.87 -1.38
C ALA A 155 -2.11 -1.71 -0.25
N TYR A 156 -2.85 -1.91 0.84
CA TYR A 156 -2.45 -2.75 1.96
C TYR A 156 -2.20 -4.21 1.55
N GLU A 157 -3.14 -4.82 0.83
CA GLU A 157 -2.98 -6.20 0.34
C GLU A 157 -1.78 -6.34 -0.57
N PHE A 158 -1.57 -5.38 -1.49
CA PHE A 158 -0.42 -5.37 -2.38
C PHE A 158 0.91 -5.26 -1.64
N ALA A 159 0.96 -4.43 -0.60
CA ALA A 159 2.13 -4.33 0.25
C ALA A 159 2.41 -5.65 0.99
N ARG A 160 1.39 -6.31 1.53
CA ARG A 160 1.50 -7.60 2.20
C ARG A 160 2.04 -8.69 1.27
N GLU A 161 1.42 -8.87 0.10
CA GLU A 161 1.86 -9.85 -0.89
C GLU A 161 3.32 -9.63 -1.31
N SER A 162 3.74 -8.38 -1.40
CA SER A 162 5.10 -8.03 -1.77
C SER A 162 6.12 -8.37 -0.69
N VAL A 163 5.72 -8.34 0.59
CA VAL A 163 6.55 -8.77 1.72
C VAL A 163 6.64 -10.30 1.76
N GLU A 164 5.53 -11.00 1.60
CA GLU A 164 5.46 -12.46 1.65
C GLU A 164 6.29 -13.12 0.53
N LYS A 165 6.24 -12.59 -0.69
CA LYS A 165 7.03 -13.07 -1.84
C LYS A 165 8.54 -12.88 -1.69
N LYS A 166 9.00 -11.99 -0.80
CA LYS A 166 10.43 -11.73 -0.55
C LYS A 166 11.02 -12.57 0.59
N GLN A 167 10.21 -13.30 1.36
CA GLN A 167 10.74 -14.25 2.33
C GLN A 167 11.20 -15.50 1.57
N PRO A 168 12.50 -15.86 1.57
CA PRO A 168 12.94 -17.12 1.02
C PRO A 168 12.23 -18.21 1.81
N THR A 169 11.53 -19.09 1.12
CA THR A 169 11.00 -20.32 1.70
C THR A 169 12.22 -21.10 2.21
N THR A 170 12.49 -21.04 3.49
CA THR A 170 13.39 -21.98 4.13
C THR A 170 12.70 -23.33 4.06
N LEU A 171 12.96 -24.05 2.98
CA LEU A 171 12.70 -25.46 2.91
C LEU A 171 13.55 -26.10 4.03
N SER A 172 12.92 -26.29 5.18
CA SER A 172 13.40 -27.24 6.17
C SER A 172 13.33 -28.63 5.48
N SER A 173 14.42 -29.01 4.86
CA SER A 173 14.63 -30.38 4.44
C SER A 173 14.96 -31.21 5.68
N PRO A 174 14.07 -32.04 6.19
CA PRO A 174 14.41 -33.06 7.17
C PRO A 174 14.71 -34.33 6.40
N ALA A 175 15.92 -34.48 5.91
CA ALA A 175 16.44 -35.79 5.54
C ALA A 175 17.88 -35.67 5.04
N ASN A 176 18.83 -35.86 5.91
CA ASN A 176 20.02 -36.68 5.65
C ASN A 176 21.05 -36.51 6.76
N ALA A 177 20.65 -36.94 7.95
CA ALA A 177 21.59 -37.27 9.03
C ALA A 177 21.50 -38.77 9.29
N SER A 178 21.94 -39.59 8.33
CA SER A 178 22.20 -41.02 8.58
C SER A 178 22.74 -41.64 7.31
N ILE A 179 24.00 -41.50 6.98
CA ILE A 179 24.83 -42.42 6.21
C ILE A 179 26.26 -41.89 6.27
N PHE A 180 26.98 -42.16 7.34
CA PHE A 180 28.43 -42.32 7.38
C PHE A 180 28.85 -42.84 8.76
N ALA A 181 28.48 -44.08 9.02
CA ALA A 181 29.02 -44.87 10.12
C ALA A 181 29.13 -46.30 9.66
N PHE A 182 30.05 -46.53 8.73
CA PHE A 182 30.53 -47.91 8.55
C PHE A 182 31.92 -47.88 7.86
N GLN A 183 32.84 -48.52 8.55
CA GLN A 183 34.08 -49.02 8.03
C GLN A 183 35.35 -48.33 8.47
N GLU A 184 35.77 -48.70 9.69
CA GLU A 184 37.16 -48.98 9.99
C GLU A 184 37.22 -50.14 10.97
N ARG A 185 37.25 -51.35 10.46
CA ARG A 185 37.83 -52.53 11.10
C ARG A 185 38.45 -53.36 9.99
N SER A 186 39.78 -53.43 9.98
CA SER A 186 40.58 -54.62 9.69
C SER A 186 41.98 -54.25 9.21
N GLY A 187 42.98 -54.78 9.89
CA GLY A 187 44.31 -54.88 9.36
C GLY A 187 45.38 -54.81 10.42
N SER A 188 45.56 -55.92 11.13
CA SER A 188 46.82 -56.54 11.63
C SER A 188 47.99 -55.66 11.95
#